data_d1198eafba54616d5c22d246df0454f9
#
_entry.id   d1198eafba54616d5c22d246df0454f9
#
_cell.length_a   1.000
_cell.length_b   1.000
_cell.length_c   1.000
_cell.angle_alpha   90.00
_cell.angle_beta   90.00
_cell.angle_gamma   90.00
#
_symmetry.space_group_name_H-M   'P 1'
#
loop_
_entity.id
_entity.type
_entity.pdbx_description
1 polymer ?
#
loop_
_entity_poly.entity_id
_entity_poly.type
_entity_poly.pdbx_seq_one_letter_code
_entity_poly.pdbx_strand_id
1 'polypeptide(L)'
;MNIEERILRRQQTDHEPRLVRESDALNPIAHPTEPTGRGLVIEQLLDILNPAFAGRLPSDCYVWGPKGTGKSAVIRALFTHLDRLIGRSTGRIYTTTRAEPTTDIAFVYVDGRQAKTGFALAHTVLNSLTTDPVPKQGVGAETIRTRLADRLSVDGQSVVVAVDHVGEPETLSVETVCDQFDGFSTSVSTVLAGHDEPDAVAELLNDPETVRFGPYRRHTLIEILTSRQTDGLTRAAVTHEQLREIAAWADGDSHDALAALFSAGLIADDNGHEQIGPDDLAAGMDAVPRPSVSLGRVLSLPESRQQVLCRLVDLPETDRNSVSAAADGIADDRLDLSRATTERVLYELAEAGIVRRLKVDDAERVGRPPSRLEPRFPTLVFRYLSSVC
;
A
#
# COMPACT_ATOMS: atom_id res chain seq x y z
N MET A 1 18.66 8.70 0.74
CA MET A 1 18.49 9.99 1.46
C MET A 1 19.62 10.91 1.07
N ASN A 2 19.30 12.05 0.43
CA ASN A 2 20.28 12.98 -0.15
C ASN A 2 20.90 13.84 0.97
N ILE A 3 22.21 14.12 0.89
CA ILE A 3 22.94 14.99 1.85
C ILE A 3 22.37 16.42 1.83
N GLU A 4 21.94 16.91 0.66
CA GLU A 4 21.29 18.21 0.52
C GLU A 4 19.98 18.33 1.32
N GLU A 5 19.12 17.28 1.30
CA GLU A 5 17.91 17.24 2.10
C GLU A 5 18.21 17.30 3.60
N ARG A 6 19.30 16.64 4.04
CA ARG A 6 19.74 16.71 5.46
C ARG A 6 20.25 18.08 5.85
N ILE A 7 20.91 18.77 4.93
CA ILE A 7 21.41 20.15 5.16
C ILE A 7 20.25 21.12 5.19
N LEU A 8 19.33 21.06 4.21
CA LEU A 8 18.13 21.90 4.15
C LEU A 8 17.25 21.73 5.38
N ARG A 9 17.04 20.47 5.84
CA ARG A 9 16.30 20.16 7.06
C ARG A 9 16.95 20.76 8.30
N ARG A 10 18.29 20.78 8.40
CA ARG A 10 19.01 21.44 9.51
C ARG A 10 19.04 22.96 9.42
N GLN A 11 18.97 23.54 8.23
CA GLN A 11 18.82 24.99 8.06
C GLN A 11 17.42 25.51 8.39
N GLN A 12 16.38 24.65 8.28
CA GLN A 12 15.02 24.95 8.72
C GLN A 12 14.83 24.77 10.25
N THR A 13 15.80 24.17 10.95
CA THR A 13 15.73 23.84 12.38
C THR A 13 16.22 24.99 13.26
N ASP A 14 15.67 26.18 13.05
CA ASP A 14 15.68 27.25 14.08
C ASP A 14 14.39 27.23 14.91
N HIS A 15 13.70 26.05 14.94
CA HIS A 15 12.47 25.83 15.69
C HIS A 15 12.65 24.66 16.66
N GLU A 16 11.98 24.73 17.79
CA GLU A 16 11.89 23.83 18.91
C GLU A 16 12.01 22.33 18.57
N PRO A 17 12.57 21.48 19.46
CA PRO A 17 12.77 20.07 19.16
C PRO A 17 11.44 19.37 18.86
N ARG A 18 11.20 19.07 17.58
CA ARG A 18 10.01 18.34 17.15
C ARG A 18 10.02 16.92 17.70
N LEU A 19 8.87 16.49 18.20
CA LEU A 19 8.66 15.15 18.73
C LEU A 19 8.77 14.09 17.61
N VAL A 20 8.24 14.39 16.43
CA VAL A 20 8.36 13.55 15.22
C VAL A 20 9.67 13.87 14.50
N ARG A 21 10.63 12.93 14.52
CA ARG A 21 11.95 13.05 13.88
C ARG A 21 11.99 12.54 12.45
N GLU A 22 11.54 11.30 12.26
CA GLU A 22 11.53 10.61 10.97
C GLU A 22 10.12 10.12 10.67
N SER A 23 9.38 10.93 9.92
CA SER A 23 7.99 10.63 9.56
C SER A 23 7.86 9.35 8.75
N ASP A 24 8.84 9.02 7.88
CA ASP A 24 8.83 7.79 7.10
C ASP A 24 8.87 6.54 7.98
N ALA A 25 9.52 6.61 9.14
CA ALA A 25 9.52 5.50 10.09
C ALA A 25 8.14 5.25 10.70
N LEU A 26 7.32 6.28 10.88
CA LEU A 26 5.96 6.18 11.41
C LEU A 26 4.91 5.93 10.34
N ASN A 27 5.27 6.11 9.08
CA ASN A 27 4.36 6.02 7.94
C ASN A 27 3.74 4.60 7.84
N PRO A 28 2.39 4.45 7.94
CA PRO A 28 1.73 3.16 7.92
C PRO A 28 1.82 2.42 6.57
N ILE A 29 2.22 3.10 5.50
CA ILE A 29 2.43 2.51 4.17
C ILE A 29 3.91 2.28 3.83
N ALA A 30 4.82 2.72 4.68
CA ALA A 30 6.24 2.41 4.53
C ALA A 30 6.53 0.99 5.02
N HIS A 31 7.09 0.17 4.13
CA HIS A 31 7.39 -1.23 4.43
C HIS A 31 8.83 -1.39 4.90
N PRO A 32 9.07 -2.09 6.03
CA PRO A 32 10.40 -2.41 6.48
C PRO A 32 11.06 -3.45 5.56
N THR A 33 12.39 -3.44 5.51
CA THR A 33 13.16 -4.48 4.81
C THR A 33 13.02 -5.85 5.49
N GLU A 34 12.77 -5.85 6.81
CA GLU A 34 12.63 -7.04 7.65
C GLU A 34 11.29 -7.00 8.39
N PRO A 35 10.23 -7.66 7.86
CA PRO A 35 8.92 -7.67 8.49
C PRO A 35 8.90 -8.44 9.81
N THR A 36 8.45 -7.80 10.88
CA THR A 36 8.37 -8.37 12.22
C THR A 36 7.20 -9.35 12.37
N GLY A 37 7.42 -10.47 13.07
CA GLY A 37 6.37 -11.39 13.52
C GLY A 37 5.68 -12.20 12.42
N ARG A 38 6.31 -12.34 11.25
CA ARG A 38 5.79 -13.08 10.09
C ARG A 38 6.67 -14.27 9.68
N GLY A 39 7.58 -14.74 10.55
CA GLY A 39 8.51 -15.81 10.24
C GLY A 39 7.83 -17.06 9.67
N LEU A 40 6.77 -17.58 10.30
CA LEU A 40 6.06 -18.78 9.81
C LEU A 40 5.46 -18.60 8.42
N VAL A 41 4.93 -17.42 8.12
CA VAL A 41 4.34 -17.13 6.81
C VAL A 41 5.42 -16.95 5.75
N ILE A 42 6.56 -16.37 6.13
CA ILE A 42 7.74 -16.27 5.26
C ILE A 42 8.25 -17.66 4.91
N GLU A 43 8.36 -18.58 5.88
CA GLU A 43 8.76 -19.97 5.61
C GLU A 43 7.77 -20.68 4.66
N GLN A 44 6.45 -20.52 4.86
CA GLN A 44 5.45 -21.05 3.94
C GLN A 44 5.63 -20.53 2.51
N LEU A 45 5.86 -19.22 2.35
CA LEU A 45 6.11 -18.63 1.04
C LEU A 45 7.43 -19.15 0.43
N LEU A 46 8.48 -19.32 1.24
CA LEU A 46 9.76 -19.86 0.79
C LEU A 46 9.63 -21.35 0.38
N ASP A 47 8.80 -22.15 1.06
CA ASP A 47 8.51 -23.53 0.68
C ASP A 47 7.82 -23.61 -0.69
N ILE A 48 6.83 -22.73 -0.94
CA ILE A 48 6.14 -22.62 -2.24
C ILE A 48 7.13 -22.18 -3.33
N LEU A 49 7.98 -21.21 -3.04
CA LEU A 49 8.97 -20.67 -3.97
C LEU A 49 10.24 -21.54 -4.09
N ASN A 50 10.37 -22.61 -3.29
CA ASN A 50 11.55 -23.47 -3.27
C ASN A 50 11.98 -24.03 -4.64
N PRO A 51 11.06 -24.40 -5.58
CA PRO A 51 11.48 -24.83 -6.91
C PRO A 51 12.35 -23.81 -7.66
N ALA A 52 12.16 -22.51 -7.39
CA ALA A 52 12.93 -21.45 -8.03
C ALA A 52 14.43 -21.52 -7.70
N PHE A 53 14.80 -21.98 -6.52
CA PHE A 53 16.21 -22.17 -6.14
C PHE A 53 16.91 -23.27 -6.97
N ALA A 54 16.12 -24.17 -7.58
CA ALA A 54 16.59 -25.21 -8.49
C ALA A 54 16.37 -24.85 -9.97
N GLY A 55 16.06 -23.57 -10.28
CA GLY A 55 15.81 -23.11 -11.65
C GLY A 55 14.51 -23.65 -12.26
N ARG A 56 13.51 -23.99 -11.45
CA ARG A 56 12.18 -24.42 -11.91
C ARG A 56 11.12 -23.46 -11.42
N LEU A 57 10.13 -23.18 -12.27
CA LEU A 57 9.00 -22.32 -11.85
C LEU A 57 8.24 -22.95 -10.67
N PRO A 58 7.93 -22.19 -9.63
CA PRO A 58 7.01 -22.60 -8.57
C PRO A 58 5.56 -22.63 -9.08
N SER A 59 4.65 -23.22 -8.30
CA SER A 59 3.21 -23.14 -8.53
C SER A 59 2.73 -21.70 -8.30
N ASP A 60 1.60 -21.34 -8.91
CA ASP A 60 0.91 -20.09 -8.59
C ASP A 60 0.47 -20.08 -7.12
N CYS A 61 0.51 -18.91 -6.51
CA CYS A 61 0.21 -18.73 -5.11
C CYS A 61 -0.76 -17.56 -4.89
N TYR A 62 -1.75 -17.75 -4.04
CA TYR A 62 -2.66 -16.71 -3.59
C TYR A 62 -2.46 -16.39 -2.11
N VAL A 63 -2.05 -15.16 -1.84
CA VAL A 63 -1.83 -14.62 -0.49
C VAL A 63 -3.03 -13.79 -0.09
N TRP A 64 -3.68 -14.14 1.01
CA TRP A 64 -4.93 -13.50 1.39
C TRP A 64 -5.02 -13.16 2.87
N GLY A 65 -5.95 -12.27 3.20
CA GLY A 65 -6.22 -11.85 4.57
C GLY A 65 -6.60 -10.38 4.70
N PRO A 66 -7.03 -9.96 5.90
CA PRO A 66 -7.49 -8.59 6.15
C PRO A 66 -6.42 -7.52 5.88
N LYS A 67 -6.85 -6.25 5.81
CA LYS A 67 -5.98 -5.07 5.81
C LYS A 67 -5.07 -5.06 7.03
N GLY A 68 -3.88 -4.48 6.90
CA GLY A 68 -2.95 -4.29 8.02
C GLY A 68 -2.31 -5.55 8.57
N THR A 69 -2.42 -6.70 7.87
CA THR A 69 -1.82 -7.97 8.28
C THR A 69 -0.41 -8.20 7.75
N GLY A 70 0.18 -7.22 7.06
CA GLY A 70 1.58 -7.26 6.61
C GLY A 70 1.83 -8.04 5.32
N LYS A 71 0.81 -8.35 4.51
CA LYS A 71 0.97 -9.02 3.20
C LYS A 71 1.99 -8.29 2.32
N SER A 72 1.72 -7.02 2.03
CA SER A 72 2.57 -6.17 1.19
C SER A 72 4.00 -6.06 1.72
N ALA A 73 4.16 -5.91 3.04
CA ALA A 73 5.47 -5.82 3.67
C ALA A 73 6.30 -7.09 3.46
N VAL A 74 5.68 -8.27 3.66
CA VAL A 74 6.37 -9.55 3.50
C VAL A 74 6.68 -9.83 2.03
N ILE A 75 5.71 -9.70 1.14
CA ILE A 75 5.89 -10.01 -0.28
C ILE A 75 6.96 -9.10 -0.89
N ARG A 76 6.88 -7.79 -0.63
CA ARG A 76 7.86 -6.82 -1.14
C ARG A 76 9.27 -7.10 -0.61
N ALA A 77 9.41 -7.34 0.69
CA ALA A 77 10.70 -7.67 1.29
C ALA A 77 11.25 -8.97 0.69
N LEU A 78 10.44 -10.03 0.64
CA LEU A 78 10.83 -11.33 0.12
C LEU A 78 11.29 -11.24 -1.34
N PHE A 79 10.50 -10.61 -2.21
CA PHE A 79 10.84 -10.46 -3.63
C PHE A 79 12.09 -9.60 -3.83
N THR A 80 12.27 -8.53 -3.04
CA THR A 80 13.49 -7.73 -3.08
C THR A 80 14.73 -8.54 -2.71
N HIS A 81 14.63 -9.42 -1.70
CA HIS A 81 15.73 -10.28 -1.30
C HIS A 81 16.00 -11.39 -2.31
N LEU A 82 14.96 -12.03 -2.85
CA LEU A 82 15.09 -13.09 -3.85
C LEU A 82 15.72 -12.56 -5.14
N ASP A 83 15.25 -11.43 -5.65
CA ASP A 83 15.84 -10.79 -6.84
C ASP A 83 17.32 -10.45 -6.64
N ARG A 84 17.69 -9.93 -5.48
CA ARG A 84 19.08 -9.62 -5.16
C ARG A 84 19.96 -10.86 -5.04
N LEU A 85 19.46 -11.97 -4.47
CA LEU A 85 20.25 -13.16 -4.19
C LEU A 85 20.32 -14.13 -5.37
N ILE A 86 19.23 -14.27 -6.12
CA ILE A 86 19.09 -15.22 -7.22
C ILE A 86 19.30 -14.52 -8.57
N GLY A 87 18.64 -13.38 -8.80
CA GLY A 87 18.67 -12.63 -10.06
C GLY A 87 20.06 -12.07 -10.42
N ARG A 88 20.98 -11.94 -9.46
CA ARG A 88 22.38 -11.54 -9.68
C ARG A 88 23.33 -12.72 -9.89
N SER A 89 22.82 -13.94 -9.93
CA SER A 89 23.64 -15.15 -10.15
C SER A 89 24.17 -15.29 -11.58
N THR A 90 23.79 -14.42 -12.51
CA THR A 90 24.22 -14.38 -13.92
C THR A 90 25.71 -14.12 -14.13
N GLY A 91 26.48 -13.84 -13.07
CA GLY A 91 27.94 -13.68 -13.12
C GLY A 91 28.75 -14.92 -12.73
N ARG A 92 28.12 -16.08 -12.49
CA ARG A 92 28.87 -17.32 -12.22
C ARG A 92 29.49 -17.86 -13.47
N ILE A 93 30.80 -17.69 -13.59
CA ILE A 93 31.65 -18.38 -14.57
C ILE A 93 31.59 -19.87 -14.21
N TYR A 94 30.81 -20.65 -14.96
CA TYR A 94 30.78 -22.10 -14.83
C TYR A 94 32.11 -22.67 -15.39
N THR A 95 32.97 -23.15 -14.50
CA THR A 95 34.23 -23.80 -14.86
C THR A 95 34.09 -25.31 -15.05
N THR A 96 32.89 -25.87 -15.06
CA THR A 96 32.67 -27.31 -15.23
C THR A 96 31.72 -27.62 -16.38
N THR A 97 32.22 -28.45 -17.30
CA THR A 97 31.58 -28.96 -18.53
C THR A 97 30.35 -29.88 -18.29
N ARG A 98 29.76 -29.93 -17.09
CA ARG A 98 28.59 -30.75 -16.70
C ARG A 98 27.49 -29.94 -15.98
N ALA A 99 27.46 -28.63 -16.09
CA ALA A 99 26.36 -27.87 -15.55
C ALA A 99 25.14 -28.02 -16.47
N GLU A 100 24.04 -28.59 -15.95
CA GLU A 100 22.74 -28.44 -16.59
C GLU A 100 22.43 -26.94 -16.72
N PRO A 101 21.80 -26.51 -17.83
CA PRO A 101 21.40 -25.11 -17.98
C PRO A 101 20.39 -24.80 -16.86
N THR A 102 20.83 -24.07 -15.85
CA THR A 102 19.92 -23.56 -14.79
C THR A 102 19.12 -22.40 -15.38
N THR A 103 17.80 -22.53 -15.36
CA THR A 103 16.87 -21.46 -15.75
C THR A 103 17.15 -20.23 -14.89
N ASP A 104 17.31 -19.08 -15.53
CA ASP A 104 17.44 -17.79 -14.84
C ASP A 104 16.05 -17.30 -14.45
N ILE A 105 15.74 -17.28 -13.15
CA ILE A 105 14.43 -16.87 -12.66
C ILE A 105 14.53 -15.47 -12.05
N ALA A 106 13.81 -14.53 -12.65
CA ALA A 106 13.66 -13.18 -12.13
C ALA A 106 12.48 -13.11 -11.13
N PHE A 107 12.59 -12.25 -10.13
CA PHE A 107 11.52 -11.97 -9.17
C PHE A 107 11.07 -10.52 -9.32
N VAL A 108 9.82 -10.32 -9.72
CA VAL A 108 9.27 -8.99 -10.01
C VAL A 108 8.10 -8.72 -9.07
N TYR A 109 8.19 -7.63 -8.29
CA TYR A 109 7.08 -7.13 -7.48
C TYR A 109 6.35 -6.00 -8.20
N VAL A 110 5.03 -6.09 -8.29
CA VAL A 110 4.15 -5.10 -8.90
C VAL A 110 3.10 -4.66 -7.88
N ASP A 111 3.03 -3.36 -7.62
CA ASP A 111 1.95 -2.75 -6.86
C ASP A 111 0.75 -2.50 -7.79
N GLY A 112 -0.34 -3.26 -7.61
CA GLY A 112 -1.57 -3.16 -8.41
C GLY A 112 -2.27 -1.81 -8.30
N ARG A 113 -2.01 -1.02 -7.26
CA ARG A 113 -2.53 0.34 -7.13
C ARG A 113 -1.83 1.33 -8.08
N GLN A 114 -0.60 1.02 -8.50
CA GLN A 114 0.15 1.79 -9.49
C GLN A 114 -0.04 1.22 -10.88
N ALA A 115 -0.09 -0.11 -11.02
CA ALA A 115 -0.30 -0.82 -12.28
C ALA A 115 -1.78 -1.17 -12.46
N LYS A 116 -2.64 -0.17 -12.67
CA LYS A 116 -4.11 -0.31 -12.71
C LYS A 116 -4.68 -0.96 -13.98
N THR A 117 -3.84 -1.27 -14.96
CA THR A 117 -4.26 -1.86 -16.26
C THR A 117 -3.34 -3.00 -16.65
N GLY A 118 -3.83 -3.96 -17.45
CA GLY A 118 -3.00 -5.04 -18.00
C GLY A 118 -1.78 -4.52 -18.76
N PHE A 119 -1.92 -3.39 -19.48
CA PHE A 119 -0.78 -2.71 -20.11
C PHE A 119 0.28 -2.29 -19.08
N ALA A 120 -0.14 -1.63 -17.99
CA ALA A 120 0.78 -1.15 -16.96
C ALA A 120 1.47 -2.32 -16.23
N LEU A 121 0.75 -3.42 -16.00
CA LEU A 121 1.29 -4.67 -15.45
C LEU A 121 2.37 -5.25 -16.38
N ALA A 122 2.03 -5.51 -17.64
CA ALA A 122 2.95 -6.08 -18.62
C ALA A 122 4.17 -5.17 -18.84
N HIS A 123 3.95 -3.86 -18.92
CA HIS A 123 5.01 -2.87 -19.02
C HIS A 123 5.98 -2.93 -17.82
N THR A 124 5.45 -3.00 -16.59
CA THR A 124 6.27 -3.07 -15.37
C THR A 124 7.11 -4.34 -15.35
N VAL A 125 6.51 -5.49 -15.69
CA VAL A 125 7.23 -6.77 -15.77
C VAL A 125 8.29 -6.71 -16.85
N LEU A 126 7.97 -6.28 -18.07
CA LEU A 126 8.94 -6.17 -19.17
C LEU A 126 10.10 -5.23 -18.80
N ASN A 127 9.80 -4.07 -18.22
CA ASN A 127 10.82 -3.10 -17.82
C ASN A 127 11.77 -3.65 -16.76
N SER A 128 11.28 -4.54 -15.88
CA SER A 128 12.13 -5.21 -14.87
C SER A 128 13.02 -6.31 -15.47
N LEU A 129 12.61 -6.88 -16.60
CA LEU A 129 13.36 -7.94 -17.31
C LEU A 129 14.34 -7.40 -18.36
N THR A 130 14.33 -6.09 -18.62
CA THR A 130 15.17 -5.45 -19.64
C THR A 130 16.17 -4.49 -19.01
N THR A 131 17.35 -4.38 -19.60
CA THR A 131 18.38 -3.42 -19.16
C THR A 131 18.04 -2.00 -19.58
N ASP A 132 17.49 -1.85 -20.79
CA ASP A 132 17.10 -0.55 -21.33
C ASP A 132 15.66 -0.21 -20.90
N PRO A 133 15.41 1.02 -20.43
CA PRO A 133 14.07 1.45 -20.03
C PRO A 133 13.06 1.32 -21.17
N VAL A 134 11.92 0.72 -20.87
CA VAL A 134 10.82 0.60 -21.82
C VAL A 134 9.97 1.88 -21.79
N PRO A 135 9.79 2.59 -22.93
CA PRO A 135 8.96 3.79 -22.96
C PRO A 135 7.51 3.50 -22.53
N LYS A 136 6.96 4.36 -21.67
CA LYS A 136 5.53 4.27 -21.26
C LYS A 136 4.57 4.89 -22.28
N GLN A 137 5.05 5.82 -23.10
CA GLN A 137 4.26 6.54 -24.09
C GLN A 137 4.66 6.17 -25.51
N GLY A 138 3.70 6.18 -26.42
CA GLY A 138 3.94 5.87 -27.83
C GLY A 138 4.10 4.38 -28.15
N VAL A 139 3.87 3.49 -27.18
CA VAL A 139 3.95 2.03 -27.38
C VAL A 139 2.57 1.41 -27.09
N GLY A 140 2.05 0.62 -28.03
CA GLY A 140 0.77 -0.08 -27.87
C GLY A 140 0.86 -1.32 -26.98
N ALA A 141 -0.27 -1.75 -26.43
CA ALA A 141 -0.34 -2.93 -25.54
C ALA A 141 0.16 -4.20 -26.24
N GLU A 142 -0.16 -4.40 -27.51
CA GLU A 142 0.29 -5.54 -28.31
C GLU A 142 1.81 -5.55 -28.48
N THR A 143 2.43 -4.38 -28.67
CA THR A 143 3.88 -4.28 -28.76
C THR A 143 4.58 -4.66 -27.45
N ILE A 144 4.00 -4.27 -26.29
CA ILE A 144 4.52 -4.66 -24.97
C ILE A 144 4.38 -6.17 -24.79
N ARG A 145 3.22 -6.75 -25.16
CA ARG A 145 2.97 -8.19 -25.07
C ARG A 145 3.93 -8.97 -25.95
N THR A 146 4.15 -8.55 -27.20
CA THR A 146 5.11 -9.18 -28.12
C THR A 146 6.54 -9.14 -27.57
N ARG A 147 6.99 -7.99 -27.08
CA ARG A 147 8.33 -7.86 -26.47
C ARG A 147 8.49 -8.71 -25.21
N LEU A 148 7.43 -8.83 -24.40
CA LEU A 148 7.44 -9.71 -23.24
C LEU A 148 7.52 -11.17 -23.67
N ALA A 149 6.76 -11.57 -24.71
CA ALA A 149 6.81 -12.89 -25.30
C ALA A 149 8.21 -13.21 -25.83
N ASP A 150 8.81 -12.31 -26.61
CA ASP A 150 10.17 -12.45 -27.15
C ASP A 150 11.18 -12.63 -26.01
N ARG A 151 11.02 -11.84 -24.92
CA ARG A 151 11.93 -11.89 -23.77
C ARG A 151 11.83 -13.20 -22.99
N LEU A 152 10.62 -13.72 -22.82
CA LEU A 152 10.33 -14.98 -22.12
C LEU A 152 10.55 -16.22 -23.01
N SER A 153 10.67 -16.04 -24.33
CA SER A 153 11.00 -17.13 -25.28
C SER A 153 12.50 -17.42 -25.36
N VAL A 154 13.32 -16.59 -24.73
CA VAL A 154 14.76 -16.87 -24.65
C VAL A 154 14.96 -18.08 -23.74
N ASP A 155 15.64 -19.10 -24.23
CA ASP A 155 15.89 -20.34 -23.49
C ASP A 155 16.48 -20.07 -22.10
N GLY A 156 15.81 -20.61 -21.09
CA GLY A 156 16.23 -20.50 -19.70
C GLY A 156 15.81 -19.21 -18.98
N GLN A 157 14.95 -18.39 -19.55
CA GLN A 157 14.39 -17.21 -18.87
C GLN A 157 12.99 -17.50 -18.32
N SER A 158 12.81 -17.27 -17.05
CA SER A 158 11.52 -17.37 -16.38
C SER A 158 11.34 -16.23 -15.38
N VAL A 159 10.11 -15.95 -14.99
CA VAL A 159 9.82 -14.90 -14.02
C VAL A 159 8.74 -15.33 -13.03
N VAL A 160 8.94 -15.02 -11.76
CA VAL A 160 7.90 -15.06 -10.73
C VAL A 160 7.43 -13.63 -10.50
N VAL A 161 6.15 -13.39 -10.77
CA VAL A 161 5.55 -12.04 -10.65
C VAL A 161 4.66 -11.99 -9.43
N ALA A 162 5.01 -11.16 -8.45
CA ALA A 162 4.11 -10.82 -7.37
C ALA A 162 3.25 -9.62 -7.77
N VAL A 163 1.92 -9.76 -7.73
CA VAL A 163 0.97 -8.65 -7.93
C VAL A 163 0.22 -8.43 -6.63
N ASP A 164 0.50 -7.31 -5.99
CA ASP A 164 -0.12 -6.93 -4.73
C ASP A 164 -1.39 -6.09 -4.96
N HIS A 165 -2.31 -6.12 -4.00
CA HIS A 165 -3.57 -5.38 -4.04
C HIS A 165 -4.53 -5.78 -5.16
N VAL A 166 -4.53 -7.05 -5.59
CA VAL A 166 -5.49 -7.54 -6.58
C VAL A 166 -6.91 -7.55 -6.01
N GLY A 167 -7.90 -7.21 -6.84
CA GLY A 167 -9.31 -7.20 -6.46
C GLY A 167 -9.74 -6.03 -5.57
N GLU A 168 -8.84 -5.12 -5.19
CA GLU A 168 -9.25 -3.86 -4.55
C GLU A 168 -9.98 -2.96 -5.57
N PRO A 169 -10.90 -2.09 -5.12
CA PRO A 169 -11.49 -1.10 -6.02
C PRO A 169 -10.43 -0.24 -6.73
N GLU A 170 -10.57 -0.07 -8.03
CA GLU A 170 -9.64 0.63 -8.93
C GLU A 170 -8.28 -0.06 -9.17
N THR A 171 -8.15 -1.34 -8.80
CA THR A 171 -6.98 -2.16 -9.14
C THR A 171 -7.34 -3.26 -10.13
N LEU A 172 -6.36 -4.07 -10.52
CA LEU A 172 -6.58 -5.22 -11.39
C LEU A 172 -7.38 -6.31 -10.67
N SER A 173 -8.35 -6.92 -11.36
CA SER A 173 -8.97 -8.16 -10.90
C SER A 173 -8.00 -9.34 -11.08
N VAL A 174 -8.21 -10.42 -10.34
CA VAL A 174 -7.47 -11.68 -10.51
C VAL A 174 -7.58 -12.17 -11.96
N GLU A 175 -8.79 -12.15 -12.53
CA GLU A 175 -9.05 -12.52 -13.92
C GLU A 175 -8.19 -11.72 -14.90
N THR A 176 -8.15 -10.39 -14.76
CA THR A 176 -7.32 -9.54 -15.63
C THR A 176 -5.83 -9.86 -15.54
N VAL A 177 -5.34 -10.23 -14.34
CA VAL A 177 -3.94 -10.62 -14.18
C VAL A 177 -3.69 -11.97 -14.83
N CYS A 178 -4.58 -12.95 -14.67
CA CYS A 178 -4.49 -14.26 -15.32
C CYS A 178 -4.50 -14.11 -16.85
N ASP A 179 -5.43 -13.35 -17.41
CA ASP A 179 -5.54 -13.08 -18.86
C ASP A 179 -4.25 -12.43 -19.41
N GLN A 180 -3.61 -11.57 -18.60
CA GLN A 180 -2.36 -10.91 -19.02
C GLN A 180 -1.23 -11.90 -19.21
N PHE A 181 -1.18 -12.97 -18.41
CA PHE A 181 -0.15 -14.00 -18.46
C PHE A 181 -0.61 -15.29 -19.15
N ASP A 182 -1.83 -15.33 -19.68
CA ASP A 182 -2.29 -16.45 -20.50
C ASP A 182 -1.36 -16.66 -21.70
N GLY A 183 -0.97 -17.94 -21.92
CA GLY A 183 0.04 -18.31 -22.92
C GLY A 183 1.49 -18.25 -22.45
N PHE A 184 1.79 -17.81 -21.22
CA PHE A 184 3.14 -17.77 -20.64
C PHE A 184 3.34 -18.76 -19.48
N SER A 185 2.45 -19.71 -19.26
CA SER A 185 2.47 -20.64 -18.13
C SER A 185 3.75 -21.47 -17.96
N THR A 186 4.54 -21.60 -19.02
CA THR A 186 5.85 -22.28 -18.99
C THR A 186 7.00 -21.39 -18.55
N SER A 187 6.80 -20.07 -18.51
CA SER A 187 7.84 -19.08 -18.23
C SER A 187 7.44 -18.08 -17.14
N VAL A 188 6.18 -18.06 -16.73
CA VAL A 188 5.65 -17.15 -15.71
C VAL A 188 4.94 -17.95 -14.62
N SER A 189 5.21 -17.61 -13.36
CA SER A 189 4.44 -18.01 -12.21
C SER A 189 4.01 -16.76 -11.44
N THR A 190 2.85 -16.80 -10.78
CA THR A 190 2.26 -15.66 -10.12
C THR A 190 2.13 -15.85 -8.60
N VAL A 191 2.39 -14.78 -7.85
CA VAL A 191 2.05 -14.66 -6.43
C VAL A 191 1.09 -13.49 -6.29
N LEU A 192 -0.21 -13.77 -6.17
CA LEU A 192 -1.23 -12.73 -6.09
C LEU A 192 -1.59 -12.44 -4.64
N ALA A 193 -1.69 -11.15 -4.27
CA ALA A 193 -2.09 -10.77 -2.92
C ALA A 193 -3.38 -9.94 -2.94
N GLY A 194 -4.40 -10.44 -2.22
CA GLY A 194 -5.72 -9.84 -2.14
C GLY A 194 -6.35 -9.92 -0.76
N HIS A 195 -7.63 -9.58 -0.69
CA HIS A 195 -8.43 -9.62 0.53
C HIS A 195 -9.46 -10.74 0.54
N ASP A 196 -9.89 -11.19 -0.64
CA ASP A 196 -10.93 -12.19 -0.80
C ASP A 196 -10.46 -13.56 -0.33
N GLU A 197 -11.40 -14.39 0.10
CA GLU A 197 -11.11 -15.77 0.46
C GLU A 197 -10.73 -16.59 -0.79
N PRO A 198 -9.88 -17.64 -0.63
CA PRO A 198 -9.38 -18.41 -1.77
C PRO A 198 -10.47 -19.00 -2.66
N ASP A 199 -11.60 -19.41 -2.09
CA ASP A 199 -12.72 -19.99 -2.85
C ASP A 199 -13.27 -19.05 -3.92
N ALA A 200 -13.16 -17.72 -3.70
CA ALA A 200 -13.58 -16.71 -4.66
C ALA A 200 -12.68 -16.61 -5.91
N VAL A 201 -11.45 -17.12 -5.82
CA VAL A 201 -10.43 -17.00 -6.88
C VAL A 201 -9.88 -18.34 -7.37
N ALA A 202 -10.26 -19.45 -6.72
CA ALA A 202 -9.72 -20.79 -6.99
C ALA A 202 -9.89 -21.23 -8.45
N GLU A 203 -11.08 -21.00 -9.03
CA GLU A 203 -11.37 -21.37 -10.42
C GLU A 203 -10.53 -20.58 -11.43
N LEU A 204 -10.13 -19.35 -11.09
CA LEU A 204 -9.32 -18.48 -11.95
C LEU A 204 -7.84 -18.85 -11.94
N LEU A 205 -7.35 -19.42 -10.84
CA LEU A 205 -5.93 -19.72 -10.60
C LEU A 205 -5.57 -21.20 -10.72
N ASN A 206 -6.47 -22.08 -11.21
CA ASN A 206 -6.20 -23.50 -11.37
C ASN A 206 -5.66 -24.17 -10.09
N ASP A 207 -6.39 -24.02 -8.97
CA ASP A 207 -6.05 -24.62 -7.67
C ASP A 207 -4.68 -24.14 -7.13
N PRO A 208 -4.55 -22.83 -6.81
CA PRO A 208 -3.28 -22.25 -6.38
C PRO A 208 -2.91 -22.70 -4.96
N GLU A 209 -1.63 -22.68 -4.66
CA GLU A 209 -1.17 -22.71 -3.28
C GLU A 209 -1.70 -21.46 -2.54
N THR A 210 -2.15 -21.63 -1.29
CA THR A 210 -2.74 -20.53 -0.56
C THR A 210 -2.01 -20.23 0.74
N VAL A 211 -1.78 -18.92 1.00
CA VAL A 211 -1.14 -18.47 2.24
C VAL A 211 -2.01 -17.42 2.93
N ARG A 212 -2.44 -17.73 4.15
CA ARG A 212 -3.29 -16.85 4.95
C ARG A 212 -2.48 -15.93 5.86
N PHE A 213 -2.73 -14.64 5.78
CA PHE A 213 -2.25 -13.64 6.72
C PHE A 213 -3.34 -13.27 7.73
N GLY A 214 -3.28 -13.85 8.92
CA GLY A 214 -4.17 -13.47 10.02
C GLY A 214 -3.76 -12.14 10.68
N PRO A 215 -4.68 -11.52 11.47
CA PRO A 215 -4.37 -10.35 12.27
C PRO A 215 -3.12 -10.55 13.13
N TYR A 216 -2.39 -9.49 13.40
CA TYR A 216 -1.23 -9.55 14.29
C TYR A 216 -1.67 -9.85 15.73
N ARG A 217 -0.87 -10.63 16.44
CA ARG A 217 -1.02 -10.77 17.88
C ARG A 217 -0.62 -9.46 18.58
N ARG A 218 -1.27 -9.16 19.71
CA ARG A 218 -1.03 -7.91 20.45
C ARG A 218 0.45 -7.66 20.77
N HIS A 219 1.19 -8.68 21.21
CA HIS A 219 2.63 -8.53 21.52
C HIS A 219 3.44 -8.15 20.27
N THR A 220 3.12 -8.73 19.11
CA THR A 220 3.80 -8.42 17.86
C THR A 220 3.49 -6.99 17.39
N LEU A 221 2.26 -6.48 17.58
CA LEU A 221 1.95 -5.08 17.32
C LEU A 221 2.77 -4.15 18.22
N ILE A 222 2.94 -4.50 19.50
CA ILE A 222 3.78 -3.73 20.43
C ILE A 222 5.24 -3.71 19.95
N GLU A 223 5.77 -4.83 19.47
CA GLU A 223 7.12 -4.90 18.89
C GLU A 223 7.26 -4.00 17.66
N ILE A 224 6.28 -4.05 16.73
CA ILE A 224 6.24 -3.19 15.54
C ILE A 224 6.22 -1.72 15.97
N LEU A 225 5.30 -1.33 16.85
CA LEU A 225 5.18 0.04 17.35
C LEU A 225 6.46 0.50 18.05
N THR A 226 7.09 -0.37 18.86
CA THR A 226 8.36 -0.08 19.57
C THR A 226 9.50 0.18 18.59
N SER A 227 9.63 -0.63 17.54
CA SER A 227 10.63 -0.39 16.50
C SER A 227 10.39 0.94 15.80
N ARG A 228 9.16 1.17 15.35
CA ARG A 228 8.79 2.37 14.60
C ARG A 228 8.92 3.66 15.40
N GLN A 229 8.53 3.65 16.69
CA GLN A 229 8.69 4.81 17.55
C GLN A 229 10.17 5.11 17.84
N THR A 230 11.02 4.09 17.94
CA THR A 230 12.46 4.27 18.19
C THR A 230 13.13 5.02 17.02
N ASP A 231 12.70 4.72 15.80
CA ASP A 231 13.24 5.36 14.60
C ASP A 231 12.56 6.72 14.30
N GLY A 232 11.25 6.84 14.59
CA GLY A 232 10.41 7.94 14.15
C GLY A 232 10.19 9.06 15.16
N LEU A 233 10.29 8.78 16.48
CA LEU A 233 10.02 9.75 17.53
C LEU A 233 11.28 10.13 18.33
N THR A 234 11.19 11.21 19.11
CA THR A 234 12.21 11.55 20.10
C THR A 234 12.25 10.49 21.20
N ARG A 235 13.38 10.41 21.90
CA ARG A 235 13.54 9.45 22.99
C ARG A 235 12.52 9.73 24.10
N ALA A 236 11.84 8.67 24.57
CA ALA A 236 10.80 8.72 25.60
C ALA A 236 9.54 9.53 25.21
N ALA A 237 9.31 9.79 23.92
CA ALA A 237 8.11 10.47 23.43
C ALA A 237 6.82 9.71 23.75
N VAL A 238 6.86 8.39 23.80
CA VAL A 238 5.73 7.51 24.09
C VAL A 238 6.12 6.44 25.10
N THR A 239 5.23 6.10 26.02
CA THR A 239 5.45 5.06 27.02
C THR A 239 5.07 3.68 26.50
N HIS A 240 5.62 2.63 27.10
CA HIS A 240 5.26 1.26 26.74
C HIS A 240 3.78 0.95 27.01
N GLU A 241 3.17 1.57 28.00
CA GLU A 241 1.72 1.40 28.29
C GLU A 241 0.86 2.00 27.17
N GLN A 242 1.21 3.17 26.68
CA GLN A 242 0.53 3.77 25.52
C GLN A 242 0.65 2.92 24.26
N LEU A 243 1.82 2.30 24.00
CA LEU A 243 1.97 1.35 22.89
C LEU A 243 1.08 0.11 23.06
N ARG A 244 0.90 -0.36 24.32
CA ARG A 244 -0.03 -1.46 24.64
C ARG A 244 -1.49 -1.06 24.40
N GLU A 245 -1.86 0.17 24.71
CA GLU A 245 -3.18 0.71 24.49
C GLU A 245 -3.49 0.79 23.01
N ILE A 246 -2.60 1.38 22.19
CA ILE A 246 -2.73 1.40 20.72
C ILE A 246 -2.86 -0.03 20.16
N ALA A 247 -2.00 -0.95 20.59
CA ALA A 247 -2.00 -2.33 20.11
C ALA A 247 -3.29 -3.09 20.48
N ALA A 248 -3.89 -2.80 21.64
CA ALA A 248 -5.17 -3.35 22.03
C ALA A 248 -6.33 -2.77 21.22
N TRP A 249 -6.31 -1.46 21.01
CA TRP A 249 -7.32 -0.74 20.22
C TRP A 249 -7.27 -1.14 18.74
N ALA A 250 -6.10 -1.33 18.15
CA ALA A 250 -5.94 -1.66 16.74
C ALA A 250 -6.37 -3.10 16.37
N ASP A 251 -6.52 -3.99 17.34
CA ASP A 251 -7.06 -5.36 17.18
C ASP A 251 -6.42 -6.15 16.03
N GLY A 252 -5.09 -6.12 15.96
CA GLY A 252 -4.31 -6.87 14.98
C GLY A 252 -4.06 -6.16 13.64
N ASP A 253 -4.56 -4.95 13.44
CA ASP A 253 -4.31 -4.12 12.26
C ASP A 253 -3.09 -3.20 12.48
N SER A 254 -1.96 -3.54 11.85
CA SER A 254 -0.73 -2.74 11.99
C SER A 254 -0.82 -1.38 11.28
N HIS A 255 -1.61 -1.26 10.21
CA HIS A 255 -1.83 0.01 9.53
C HIS A 255 -2.53 1.02 10.45
N ASP A 256 -3.61 0.60 11.12
CA ASP A 256 -4.35 1.47 12.02
C ASP A 256 -3.53 1.78 13.28
N ALA A 257 -2.77 0.80 13.81
CA ALA A 257 -1.87 1.01 14.94
C ALA A 257 -0.81 2.08 14.64
N LEU A 258 -0.15 2.00 13.48
CA LEU A 258 0.86 2.97 13.07
C LEU A 258 0.23 4.34 12.76
N ALA A 259 -0.95 4.37 12.13
CA ALA A 259 -1.66 5.60 11.87
C ALA A 259 -2.06 6.33 13.17
N ALA A 260 -2.49 5.59 14.19
CA ALA A 260 -2.82 6.16 15.50
C ALA A 260 -1.58 6.72 16.22
N LEU A 261 -0.47 5.98 16.22
CA LEU A 261 0.79 6.44 16.80
C LEU A 261 1.30 7.70 16.09
N PHE A 262 1.26 7.71 14.77
CA PHE A 262 1.70 8.85 13.97
C PHE A 262 0.81 10.08 14.21
N SER A 263 -0.53 9.89 14.21
CA SER A 263 -1.47 10.96 14.51
C SER A 263 -1.25 11.55 15.90
N ALA A 264 -1.06 10.69 16.91
CA ALA A 264 -0.78 11.15 18.28
C ALA A 264 0.53 11.94 18.37
N GLY A 265 1.57 11.51 17.63
CA GLY A 265 2.82 12.24 17.52
C GLY A 265 2.67 13.62 16.87
N LEU A 266 1.89 13.72 15.79
CA LEU A 266 1.61 14.99 15.11
C LEU A 266 0.81 15.96 16.01
N ILE A 267 -0.20 15.44 16.72
CA ILE A 267 -1.01 16.26 17.65
C ILE A 267 -0.14 16.78 18.80
N ALA A 268 0.70 15.94 19.39
CA ALA A 268 1.62 16.35 20.46
C ALA A 268 2.62 17.41 19.97
N ASP A 269 3.17 17.25 18.75
CA ASP A 269 4.05 18.24 18.12
C ASP A 269 3.34 19.59 17.93
N ASP A 270 2.11 19.58 17.40
CA ASP A 270 1.31 20.80 17.17
C ASP A 270 0.95 21.51 18.48
N ASN A 271 0.78 20.74 19.58
CA ASN A 271 0.53 21.25 20.93
C ASN A 271 1.81 21.70 21.65
N GLY A 272 3.00 21.51 21.07
CA GLY A 272 4.28 21.83 21.70
C GLY A 272 4.64 20.90 22.87
N HIS A 273 4.12 19.68 22.89
CA HIS A 273 4.42 18.69 23.94
C HIS A 273 5.74 17.96 23.63
N GLU A 274 6.56 17.74 24.65
CA GLU A 274 7.78 16.92 24.53
C GLU A 274 7.51 15.41 24.55
N GLN A 275 6.31 15.01 24.97
CA GLN A 275 5.83 13.63 25.07
C GLN A 275 4.37 13.55 24.67
N ILE A 276 3.94 12.41 24.12
CA ILE A 276 2.54 12.13 23.83
C ILE A 276 1.79 12.00 25.16
N GLY A 277 0.89 12.96 25.42
CA GLY A 277 -0.01 12.93 26.59
C GLY A 277 -1.19 11.95 26.36
N PRO A 278 -1.96 11.65 27.43
CA PRO A 278 -3.16 10.82 27.30
C PRO A 278 -4.19 11.39 26.32
N ASP A 279 -4.36 12.71 26.31
CA ASP A 279 -5.30 13.40 25.42
C ASP A 279 -4.82 13.36 23.96
N ASP A 280 -3.50 13.52 23.71
CA ASP A 280 -2.92 13.41 22.39
C ASP A 280 -3.08 11.96 21.83
N LEU A 281 -2.90 10.96 22.72
CA LEU A 281 -3.07 9.56 22.37
C LEU A 281 -4.53 9.25 22.00
N ALA A 282 -5.47 9.68 22.82
CA ALA A 282 -6.89 9.49 22.57
C ALA A 282 -7.31 10.15 21.26
N ALA A 283 -6.92 11.41 21.05
CA ALA A 283 -7.19 12.14 19.80
C ALA A 283 -6.52 11.48 18.58
N GLY A 284 -5.30 10.92 18.75
CA GLY A 284 -4.60 10.20 17.69
C GLY A 284 -5.33 8.91 17.27
N MET A 285 -5.89 8.16 18.20
CA MET A 285 -6.72 6.99 17.92
C MET A 285 -8.06 7.40 17.26
N ASP A 286 -8.70 8.47 17.74
CA ASP A 286 -9.95 8.97 17.17
C ASP A 286 -9.79 9.53 15.75
N ALA A 287 -8.60 10.01 15.40
CA ALA A 287 -8.27 10.46 14.06
C ALA A 287 -8.19 9.32 13.01
N VAL A 288 -8.26 8.06 13.45
CA VAL A 288 -8.30 6.89 12.58
C VAL A 288 -9.70 6.29 12.56
N PRO A 289 -10.50 6.52 11.50
CA PRO A 289 -11.85 5.97 11.38
C PRO A 289 -11.84 4.45 11.40
N ARG A 290 -12.86 3.84 12.01
CA ARG A 290 -12.99 2.38 12.03
C ARG A 290 -14.38 1.95 11.49
N PRO A 291 -14.41 1.02 10.51
CA PRO A 291 -13.27 0.45 9.77
C PRO A 291 -12.62 1.47 8.84
N SER A 292 -11.30 1.47 8.79
CA SER A 292 -10.53 2.39 7.95
C SER A 292 -10.19 1.80 6.57
N VAL A 293 -10.03 2.68 5.59
CA VAL A 293 -9.43 2.36 4.28
C VAL A 293 -7.92 2.54 4.38
N SER A 294 -7.16 1.66 3.71
CA SER A 294 -5.70 1.80 3.64
C SER A 294 -5.29 3.15 3.07
N LEU A 295 -4.38 3.83 3.76
CA LEU A 295 -3.85 5.12 3.33
C LEU A 295 -3.13 5.02 1.98
N GLY A 296 -2.46 3.88 1.70
CA GLY A 296 -1.83 3.65 0.40
C GLY A 296 -2.82 3.67 -0.77
N ARG A 297 -4.06 3.21 -0.57
CA ARG A 297 -5.11 3.32 -1.57
C ARG A 297 -5.52 4.78 -1.81
N VAL A 298 -5.62 5.57 -0.75
CA VAL A 298 -5.99 7.00 -0.85
C VAL A 298 -4.89 7.80 -1.55
N LEU A 299 -3.63 7.56 -1.19
CA LEU A 299 -2.48 8.23 -1.78
C LEU A 299 -2.14 7.76 -3.22
N SER A 300 -2.71 6.64 -3.68
CA SER A 300 -2.60 6.19 -5.08
C SER A 300 -3.66 6.77 -6.02
N LEU A 301 -4.58 7.60 -5.49
CA LEU A 301 -5.55 8.32 -6.30
C LEU A 301 -4.86 9.40 -7.16
N PRO A 302 -5.47 9.79 -8.30
CA PRO A 302 -5.03 10.96 -9.05
C PRO A 302 -4.96 12.22 -8.17
N GLU A 303 -4.00 13.10 -8.41
CA GLU A 303 -3.78 14.32 -7.62
C GLU A 303 -5.05 15.16 -7.47
N SER A 304 -5.84 15.32 -8.52
CA SER A 304 -7.11 16.05 -8.46
C SER A 304 -8.11 15.47 -7.44
N ARG A 305 -8.16 14.15 -7.29
CA ARG A 305 -9.00 13.49 -6.29
C ARG A 305 -8.42 13.65 -4.87
N GLN A 306 -7.09 13.59 -4.75
CA GLN A 306 -6.43 13.86 -3.47
C GLN A 306 -6.67 15.31 -3.03
N GLN A 307 -6.60 16.29 -3.94
CA GLN A 307 -6.93 17.71 -3.66
C GLN A 307 -8.37 17.87 -3.15
N VAL A 308 -9.35 17.20 -3.77
CA VAL A 308 -10.74 17.19 -3.28
C VAL A 308 -10.82 16.61 -1.87
N LEU A 309 -10.10 15.52 -1.58
CA LEU A 309 -10.05 14.92 -0.24
C LEU A 309 -9.39 15.84 0.78
N CYS A 310 -8.29 16.53 0.43
CA CYS A 310 -7.66 17.53 1.30
C CYS A 310 -8.65 18.61 1.72
N ARG A 311 -9.34 19.20 0.74
CA ARG A 311 -10.36 20.19 1.01
C ARG A 311 -11.52 19.66 1.83
N LEU A 312 -11.99 18.43 1.52
CA LEU A 312 -13.06 17.79 2.31
C LEU A 312 -12.66 17.62 3.78
N VAL A 313 -11.41 17.23 4.05
CA VAL A 313 -10.90 17.06 5.42
C VAL A 313 -10.82 18.39 6.15
N ASP A 314 -10.52 19.49 5.45
CA ASP A 314 -10.43 20.82 6.03
C ASP A 314 -11.80 21.50 6.26
N LEU A 315 -12.87 21.01 5.62
CA LEU A 315 -14.19 21.58 5.81
C LEU A 315 -14.70 21.34 7.24
N PRO A 316 -15.38 22.33 7.84
CA PRO A 316 -16.16 22.13 9.07
C PRO A 316 -17.23 21.02 8.88
N GLU A 317 -17.58 20.33 9.95
CA GLU A 317 -18.64 19.31 9.89
C GLU A 317 -19.97 19.84 9.37
N THR A 318 -20.29 21.12 9.68
CA THR A 318 -21.48 21.81 9.21
C THR A 318 -21.57 21.87 7.69
N ASP A 319 -20.43 21.98 7.01
CA ASP A 319 -20.35 22.15 5.56
C ASP A 319 -20.27 20.79 4.85
N ARG A 320 -20.14 19.69 5.60
CA ARG A 320 -20.16 18.31 5.10
C ARG A 320 -21.53 17.64 5.19
N ASN A 321 -22.57 18.36 5.56
CA ASN A 321 -23.94 17.82 5.80
C ASN A 321 -24.61 17.26 4.54
N SER A 322 -24.15 17.61 3.36
CA SER A 322 -24.59 17.01 2.09
C SER A 322 -23.47 17.03 1.08
N VAL A 323 -23.57 16.17 0.05
CA VAL A 323 -22.60 16.16 -1.05
C VAL A 323 -22.57 17.53 -1.77
N SER A 324 -23.74 18.16 -1.93
CA SER A 324 -23.87 19.47 -2.56
C SER A 324 -23.20 20.57 -1.72
N ALA A 325 -23.44 20.60 -0.40
CA ALA A 325 -22.81 21.59 0.50
C ALA A 325 -21.29 21.40 0.54
N ALA A 326 -20.82 20.15 0.60
CA ALA A 326 -19.39 19.86 0.54
C ALA A 326 -18.78 20.29 -0.80
N ALA A 327 -19.48 20.05 -1.92
CA ALA A 327 -19.02 20.49 -3.23
C ALA A 327 -18.96 22.03 -3.34
N ASP A 328 -19.94 22.74 -2.76
CA ASP A 328 -19.92 24.21 -2.68
C ASP A 328 -18.75 24.75 -1.83
N GLY A 329 -18.47 24.10 -0.69
CA GLY A 329 -17.36 24.48 0.19
C GLY A 329 -15.96 24.13 -0.35
N ILE A 330 -15.86 23.12 -1.22
CA ILE A 330 -14.61 22.67 -1.85
C ILE A 330 -14.33 23.45 -3.14
N ALA A 331 -15.39 23.80 -3.91
CA ALA A 331 -15.25 24.49 -5.19
C ALA A 331 -14.70 25.91 -4.94
N ASP A 332 -13.41 26.09 -5.16
CA ASP A 332 -12.68 27.34 -5.10
C ASP A 332 -11.96 27.55 -6.44
N ASP A 333 -11.77 28.82 -6.84
CA ASP A 333 -11.07 29.21 -8.07
C ASP A 333 -9.63 28.65 -8.16
N ARG A 334 -9.10 28.16 -7.04
CA ARG A 334 -7.74 27.56 -6.95
C ARG A 334 -7.64 26.11 -7.41
N LEU A 335 -8.77 25.38 -7.43
CA LEU A 335 -8.76 23.94 -7.77
C LEU A 335 -8.97 23.67 -9.26
N ASP A 336 -9.31 24.67 -10.05
CA ASP A 336 -9.70 24.54 -11.47
C ASP A 336 -10.77 23.44 -11.70
N LEU A 337 -11.57 23.15 -10.66
CA LEU A 337 -12.65 22.16 -10.67
C LEU A 337 -14.01 22.88 -10.49
N SER A 338 -14.90 22.68 -11.45
CA SER A 338 -16.26 23.18 -11.29
C SER A 338 -16.98 22.44 -10.16
N ARG A 339 -17.95 23.11 -9.51
CA ARG A 339 -18.83 22.50 -8.51
C ARG A 339 -19.41 21.15 -8.98
N ALA A 340 -19.89 21.07 -10.20
CA ALA A 340 -20.45 19.83 -10.75
C ALA A 340 -19.41 18.72 -10.86
N THR A 341 -18.16 19.04 -11.20
CA THR A 341 -17.06 18.08 -11.24
C THR A 341 -16.70 17.63 -9.84
N THR A 342 -16.61 18.53 -8.88
CA THR A 342 -16.35 18.21 -7.46
C THR A 342 -17.42 17.30 -6.89
N GLU A 343 -18.71 17.60 -7.15
CA GLU A 343 -19.84 16.76 -6.72
C GLU A 343 -19.73 15.34 -7.30
N ARG A 344 -19.43 15.20 -8.60
CA ARG A 344 -19.19 13.91 -9.23
C ARG A 344 -18.04 13.14 -8.59
N VAL A 345 -16.90 13.81 -8.32
CA VAL A 345 -15.75 13.18 -7.67
C VAL A 345 -16.09 12.72 -6.26
N LEU A 346 -16.88 13.48 -5.49
CA LEU A 346 -17.32 13.08 -4.15
C LEU A 346 -18.22 11.83 -4.20
N TYR A 347 -19.10 11.69 -5.23
CA TYR A 347 -19.88 10.46 -5.43
C TYR A 347 -18.97 9.29 -5.80
N GLU A 348 -18.04 9.45 -6.71
CA GLU A 348 -17.06 8.41 -7.10
C GLU A 348 -16.24 7.93 -5.88
N LEU A 349 -15.76 8.86 -5.04
CA LEU A 349 -15.04 8.54 -3.80
C LEU A 349 -15.92 7.79 -2.78
N ALA A 350 -17.22 8.11 -2.74
CA ALA A 350 -18.16 7.41 -1.88
C ALA A 350 -18.48 6.00 -2.41
N GLU A 351 -18.63 5.81 -3.72
CA GLU A 351 -18.80 4.50 -4.34
C GLU A 351 -17.56 3.63 -4.16
N ALA A 352 -16.37 4.22 -4.30
CA ALA A 352 -15.11 3.58 -4.00
C ALA A 352 -14.93 3.27 -2.49
N GLY A 353 -15.81 3.73 -1.61
CA GLY A 353 -15.78 3.50 -0.16
C GLY A 353 -14.67 4.26 0.58
N ILE A 354 -14.02 5.23 -0.04
CA ILE A 354 -13.01 6.11 0.58
C ILE A 354 -13.67 7.13 1.49
N VAL A 355 -14.86 7.57 1.11
CA VAL A 355 -15.73 8.44 1.90
C VAL A 355 -17.03 7.69 2.19
N ARG A 356 -17.56 7.82 3.39
CA ARG A 356 -18.86 7.26 3.77
C ARG A 356 -19.95 8.32 3.72
N ARG A 357 -21.11 7.93 3.21
CA ARG A 357 -22.32 8.76 3.22
C ARG A 357 -23.23 8.32 4.36
N LEU A 358 -23.34 9.13 5.39
CA LEU A 358 -24.25 8.90 6.50
C LEU A 358 -25.53 9.69 6.28
N LYS A 359 -26.68 9.03 6.41
CA LYS A 359 -27.97 9.72 6.41
C LYS A 359 -28.05 10.61 7.65
N VAL A 360 -28.38 11.87 7.46
CA VAL A 360 -28.69 12.78 8.56
C VAL A 360 -30.20 12.68 8.79
N ASP A 361 -30.58 12.19 9.97
CA ASP A 361 -31.98 12.17 10.38
C ASP A 361 -32.42 13.61 10.73
N ASP A 362 -32.88 14.32 9.70
CA ASP A 362 -33.47 15.66 9.83
C ASP A 362 -34.99 15.49 9.82
N ALA A 363 -35.57 15.38 11.02
CA ALA A 363 -37.02 15.09 11.22
C ALA A 363 -37.94 16.17 10.66
N GLU A 364 -37.43 17.34 10.26
CA GLU A 364 -38.23 18.48 9.81
C GLU A 364 -38.24 18.68 8.27
N ARG A 365 -37.46 17.91 7.49
CA ARG A 365 -37.39 18.06 6.02
C ARG A 365 -38.24 17.04 5.28
N VAL A 366 -39.10 17.53 4.41
CA VAL A 366 -39.82 16.72 3.41
C VAL A 366 -38.88 16.51 2.20
N GLY A 367 -38.52 15.25 1.95
CA GLY A 367 -37.66 14.86 0.83
C GLY A 367 -36.63 13.79 1.19
N ARG A 368 -35.71 13.47 0.23
CA ARG A 368 -34.61 12.54 0.50
C ARG A 368 -33.65 13.16 1.53
N PRO A 369 -33.39 12.49 2.67
CA PRO A 369 -32.51 13.05 3.70
C PRO A 369 -31.12 13.34 3.12
N PRO A 370 -30.50 14.46 3.50
CA PRO A 370 -29.13 14.76 3.13
C PRO A 370 -28.18 13.71 3.68
N SER A 371 -27.07 13.49 3.02
CA SER A 371 -26.07 12.54 3.49
C SER A 371 -24.78 13.27 3.84
N ARG A 372 -24.38 13.21 5.11
CA ARG A 372 -23.09 13.72 5.57
C ARG A 372 -21.96 12.88 5.01
N LEU A 373 -20.88 13.53 4.60
CA LEU A 373 -19.68 12.90 4.10
C LEU A 373 -18.65 12.74 5.20
N GLU A 374 -18.18 11.52 5.42
CA GLU A 374 -17.14 11.21 6.38
C GLU A 374 -15.98 10.47 5.70
N PRO A 375 -14.74 10.98 5.81
CA PRO A 375 -13.56 10.24 5.40
C PRO A 375 -13.44 8.90 6.14
N ARG A 376 -12.98 7.85 5.44
CA ARG A 376 -12.77 6.51 6.01
C ARG A 376 -11.29 6.14 6.08
N PHE A 377 -10.42 7.11 6.22
CA PHE A 377 -8.96 6.93 6.27
C PHE A 377 -8.36 7.86 7.32
N PRO A 378 -7.13 7.59 7.81
CA PRO A 378 -6.44 8.44 8.77
C PRO A 378 -6.17 9.85 8.21
N THR A 379 -7.03 10.82 8.55
CA THR A 379 -7.05 12.14 7.91
C THR A 379 -5.83 12.99 8.23
N LEU A 380 -5.34 12.96 9.48
CA LEU A 380 -4.13 13.70 9.87
C LEU A 380 -2.89 13.18 9.15
N VAL A 381 -2.72 11.87 9.12
CA VAL A 381 -1.60 11.24 8.43
C VAL A 381 -1.69 11.47 6.92
N PHE A 382 -2.89 11.43 6.35
CA PHE A 382 -3.12 11.75 4.93
C PHE A 382 -2.67 13.19 4.61
N ARG A 383 -3.11 14.18 5.40
CA ARG A 383 -2.69 15.59 5.22
C ARG A 383 -1.18 15.75 5.29
N TYR A 384 -0.54 15.04 6.20
CA TYR A 384 0.91 15.12 6.37
C TYR A 384 1.69 14.49 5.21
N LEU A 385 1.21 13.35 4.67
CA LEU A 385 1.90 12.58 3.63
C LEU A 385 1.54 12.99 2.21
N SER A 386 0.39 13.62 2.01
CA SER A 386 -0.05 14.07 0.69
C SER A 386 0.76 15.27 0.22
N SER A 387 1.30 15.18 -1.00
CA SER A 387 2.06 16.28 -1.62
C SER A 387 1.17 17.44 -2.09
N VAL A 388 -0.15 17.26 -2.05
CA VAL A 388 -1.14 18.20 -2.60
C VAL A 388 -2.01 18.87 -1.53
N CYS A 389 -1.86 18.48 -0.26
CA CYS A 389 -2.45 19.16 0.88
C CYS A 389 -1.53 20.29 1.34
#